data_5b6f33c859483eb59c68a3570d0379a6
#
_entry.id   5b6f33c859483eb59c68a3570d0379a6
#
_cell.length_a   1.000
_cell.length_b   1.000
_cell.length_c   1.000
_cell.angle_alpha   90.00
_cell.angle_beta   90.00
_cell.angle_gamma   90.00
#
_symmetry.space_group_name_H-M   'P 1'
#
loop_
_entity.id
_entity.type
_entity.pdbx_description
1 polymer ?
#
loop_
_entity_poly.entity_id
_entity_poly.type
_entity_poly.pdbx_seq_one_letter_code
_entity_poly.pdbx_strand_id
1 'polypeptide(L)'
;MFNLVNKRYLFLIISLVVIVPGFLSFLFKGLNVGIDFAGGANVEIRPSQQMTTPQVTNLLNPLHLMNLQIVPGNQTGIPANRIAWVVLNRRVDSNVTSKIQSLLQSKFGSKLAVQPSDVTVSGNPITLVTVSNFQSAANASAIESLLSKLPNTTSVTVSGAPVVTPTPTTAPTATPTPGKGTPTATATAKATATATPKATATGTPAATATPTNSQATFPVKVDSVQIGSTTQTLTLLTSTQVDANELNAIQTALLKGGVYVYSITNSSISPSIAAQTTSRAVLAVLAAALFILLYVWFAFRKVPKPWRYGACAIIALLHDVLVVLGVFSILGWVANVQIDTLFITALLTVVGFSVHDTIVVFDRIRENMQRRTTETFEQVVNASLVQTMARSLNTSLTVLFTLSALTLFGGDSIRTFTLALLVGIFSGTYSSIFNASMLLVIWERGELGLWRLQRGRRRSPDGREVRERDLARTR
;
A
#
# COMPACT_ATOMS: atom_id res chain seq x y z
N MET A 1 -30.33 33.66 -12.57
CA MET A 1 -29.64 32.37 -12.81
C MET A 1 -28.17 32.58 -12.58
N PHE A 2 -27.51 31.73 -11.79
CA PHE A 2 -26.08 31.81 -11.58
C PHE A 2 -25.36 31.54 -12.91
N ASN A 3 -24.51 32.44 -13.35
CA ASN A 3 -23.73 32.28 -14.57
C ASN A 3 -22.34 31.75 -14.24
N LEU A 4 -22.20 30.43 -14.19
CA LEU A 4 -20.97 29.72 -13.86
C LEU A 4 -19.96 29.78 -15.03
N VAL A 5 -20.45 29.71 -16.27
CA VAL A 5 -19.62 29.67 -17.46
C VAL A 5 -18.82 30.96 -17.68
N ASN A 6 -19.35 32.11 -17.24
CA ASN A 6 -18.60 33.37 -17.31
C ASN A 6 -17.37 33.40 -16.38
N LYS A 7 -17.37 32.57 -15.33
CA LYS A 7 -16.23 32.45 -14.39
C LYS A 7 -15.27 31.30 -14.74
N ARG A 8 -15.32 30.78 -15.98
CA ARG A 8 -14.54 29.61 -16.41
C ARG A 8 -13.03 29.71 -16.14
N TYR A 9 -12.44 30.87 -16.39
CA TYR A 9 -11.02 31.06 -16.13
C TYR A 9 -10.68 31.06 -14.63
N LEU A 10 -11.60 31.57 -13.78
CA LEU A 10 -11.41 31.54 -12.32
C LEU A 10 -11.30 30.08 -11.83
N PHE A 11 -12.18 29.20 -12.28
CA PHE A 11 -12.16 27.77 -11.90
C PHE A 11 -10.87 27.10 -12.39
N LEU A 12 -10.43 27.36 -13.62
CA LEU A 12 -9.17 26.82 -14.13
C LEU A 12 -7.95 27.35 -13.36
N ILE A 13 -7.95 28.62 -12.93
CA ILE A 13 -6.89 29.20 -12.11
C ILE A 13 -6.86 28.54 -10.74
N ILE A 14 -8.01 28.30 -10.08
CA ILE A 14 -8.09 27.58 -8.81
C ILE A 14 -7.48 26.18 -8.97
N SER A 15 -7.84 25.47 -10.02
CA SER A 15 -7.23 24.16 -10.33
C SER A 15 -5.73 24.22 -10.47
N LEU A 16 -5.23 25.21 -11.19
CA LEU A 16 -3.79 25.40 -11.40
C LEU A 16 -3.05 25.69 -10.08
N VAL A 17 -3.63 26.54 -9.23
CA VAL A 17 -3.09 26.87 -7.90
C VAL A 17 -2.99 25.63 -7.01
N VAL A 18 -3.91 24.67 -7.14
CA VAL A 18 -3.87 23.41 -6.38
C VAL A 18 -2.89 22.41 -7.00
N ILE A 19 -2.91 22.27 -8.32
CA ILE A 19 -2.06 21.27 -9.01
C ILE A 19 -0.58 21.64 -8.97
N VAL A 20 -0.23 22.91 -9.21
CA VAL A 20 1.17 23.31 -9.42
C VAL A 20 2.03 22.99 -8.18
N PRO A 21 1.67 23.35 -6.95
CA PRO A 21 2.46 23.00 -5.77
C PRO A 21 2.57 21.48 -5.57
N GLY A 22 1.45 20.75 -5.76
CA GLY A 22 1.43 19.31 -5.65
C GLY A 22 2.29 18.62 -6.71
N PHE A 23 2.20 19.06 -7.95
CA PHE A 23 3.00 18.53 -9.05
C PHE A 23 4.50 18.83 -8.89
N LEU A 24 4.85 20.05 -8.43
CA LEU A 24 6.22 20.37 -8.11
C LEU A 24 6.76 19.51 -6.96
N SER A 25 5.96 19.33 -5.89
CA SER A 25 6.32 18.39 -4.82
C SER A 25 6.56 16.99 -5.36
N PHE A 26 5.64 16.49 -6.19
CA PHE A 26 5.76 15.17 -6.82
C PHE A 26 7.02 15.05 -7.69
N LEU A 27 7.35 16.09 -8.46
CA LEU A 27 8.50 16.08 -9.36
C LEU A 27 9.84 16.10 -8.59
N PHE A 28 9.93 16.89 -7.51
CA PHE A 28 11.19 17.09 -6.76
C PHE A 28 11.37 16.11 -5.59
N LYS A 29 10.28 15.71 -4.96
CA LYS A 29 10.30 14.83 -3.76
C LYS A 29 9.80 13.41 -4.06
N GLY A 30 9.04 13.22 -5.13
CA GLY A 30 8.39 11.95 -5.43
C GLY A 30 7.26 11.62 -4.47
N LEU A 31 6.93 10.35 -4.41
CA LEU A 31 6.00 9.77 -3.45
C LEU A 31 6.78 8.98 -2.39
N ASN A 32 6.34 9.04 -1.16
CA ASN A 32 6.87 8.20 -0.11
C ASN A 32 6.23 6.80 -0.22
N VAL A 33 6.92 5.90 -0.90
CA VAL A 33 6.40 4.56 -1.20
C VAL A 33 6.66 3.61 -0.03
N GLY A 34 5.61 2.86 0.35
CA GLY A 34 5.71 1.80 1.35
C GLY A 34 6.41 0.55 0.84
N ILE A 35 6.55 -0.43 1.72
CA ILE A 35 7.25 -1.70 1.43
C ILE A 35 6.59 -2.49 0.28
N ASP A 36 5.31 -2.27 0.00
CA ASP A 36 4.59 -2.91 -1.11
C ASP A 36 5.21 -2.63 -2.47
N PHE A 37 5.84 -1.47 -2.62
CA PHE A 37 6.44 -0.99 -3.87
C PHE A 37 7.95 -0.90 -3.81
N ALA A 38 8.52 -0.57 -2.63
CA ALA A 38 9.96 -0.47 -2.45
C ALA A 38 10.61 -1.81 -2.09
N GLY A 39 9.84 -2.75 -1.53
CA GLY A 39 10.37 -3.92 -0.84
C GLY A 39 10.94 -3.55 0.53
N GLY A 40 11.27 -4.58 1.32
CA GLY A 40 11.82 -4.38 2.66
C GLY A 40 10.91 -4.91 3.75
N ALA A 41 11.04 -4.38 4.96
CA ALA A 41 10.26 -4.79 6.11
C ALA A 41 9.73 -3.61 6.93
N ASN A 42 8.55 -3.82 7.49
CA ASN A 42 7.91 -2.97 8.48
C ASN A 42 7.76 -3.79 9.77
N VAL A 43 8.52 -3.42 10.79
CA VAL A 43 8.52 -4.10 12.09
C VAL A 43 7.94 -3.17 13.13
N GLU A 44 6.76 -3.51 13.67
CA GLU A 44 6.15 -2.78 14.77
C GLU A 44 6.59 -3.38 16.10
N ILE A 45 7.11 -2.54 16.98
CA ILE A 45 7.54 -2.91 18.34
C ILE A 45 6.87 -2.03 19.38
N ARG A 46 6.59 -2.60 20.54
CA ARG A 46 6.06 -1.90 21.73
C ARG A 46 7.04 -2.06 22.88
N PRO A 47 7.94 -1.09 23.06
CA PRO A 47 8.96 -1.17 24.09
C PRO A 47 8.35 -0.95 25.49
N SER A 48 8.97 -1.56 26.50
CA SER A 48 8.58 -1.44 27.92
C SER A 48 8.82 -0.05 28.52
N GLN A 49 9.63 0.76 27.85
CA GLN A 49 9.95 2.13 28.24
C GLN A 49 9.93 3.06 27.02
N GLN A 50 9.73 4.34 27.27
CA GLN A 50 9.80 5.32 26.19
C GLN A 50 11.21 5.42 25.64
N MET A 51 11.33 5.36 24.32
CA MET A 51 12.59 5.43 23.60
C MET A 51 12.57 6.55 22.57
N THR A 52 13.69 7.22 22.46
CA THR A 52 13.91 8.18 21.37
C THR A 52 14.48 7.48 20.13
N THR A 53 14.23 8.07 18.96
CA THR A 53 14.78 7.55 17.69
C THR A 53 16.31 7.28 17.75
N PRO A 54 17.15 8.19 18.28
CA PRO A 54 18.59 7.93 18.40
C PRO A 54 18.95 6.74 19.28
N GLN A 55 18.21 6.51 20.38
CA GLN A 55 18.45 5.37 21.27
C GLN A 55 18.17 4.05 20.54
N VAL A 56 17.04 3.95 19.84
CA VAL A 56 16.70 2.75 19.08
C VAL A 56 17.70 2.54 17.93
N THR A 57 18.07 3.60 17.22
CA THR A 57 19.08 3.51 16.16
C THR A 57 20.41 2.97 16.68
N ASN A 58 20.88 3.46 17.83
CA ASN A 58 22.14 3.01 18.43
C ASN A 58 22.09 1.53 18.83
N LEU A 59 20.96 1.05 19.38
CA LEU A 59 20.79 -0.35 19.75
C LEU A 59 20.72 -1.29 18.55
N LEU A 60 20.14 -0.83 17.45
CA LEU A 60 19.96 -1.62 16.22
C LEU A 60 21.11 -1.45 15.22
N ASN A 61 22.03 -0.51 15.43
CA ASN A 61 23.17 -0.26 14.54
C ASN A 61 24.03 -1.51 14.26
N PRO A 62 24.29 -2.41 15.24
CA PRO A 62 25.07 -3.62 14.99
C PRO A 62 24.40 -4.60 14.01
N LEU A 63 23.12 -4.46 13.73
CA LEU A 63 22.38 -5.32 12.80
C LEU A 63 22.50 -4.87 11.35
N HIS A 64 23.12 -3.72 11.08
CA HIS A 64 23.34 -3.18 9.72
C HIS A 64 22.08 -3.14 8.86
N LEU A 65 20.91 -2.80 9.45
CA LEU A 65 19.65 -2.66 8.71
C LEU A 65 19.74 -1.49 7.73
N MET A 66 19.50 -1.76 6.44
CA MET A 66 19.62 -0.75 5.40
C MET A 66 18.43 0.22 5.43
N ASN A 67 18.72 1.51 5.31
CA ASN A 67 17.72 2.58 5.28
C ASN A 67 16.74 2.54 6.46
N LEU A 68 17.24 2.23 7.67
CA LEU A 68 16.41 2.16 8.86
C LEU A 68 15.79 3.52 9.17
N GLN A 69 14.46 3.57 9.15
CA GLN A 69 13.66 4.69 9.60
C GLN A 69 12.84 4.25 10.82
N ILE A 70 12.79 5.08 11.84
CA ILE A 70 12.05 4.80 13.07
C ILE A 70 10.96 5.86 13.19
N VAL A 71 9.71 5.41 13.11
CA VAL A 71 8.52 6.25 13.20
C VAL A 71 7.80 5.97 14.50
N PRO A 72 7.63 6.97 15.40
CA PRO A 72 6.81 6.80 16.59
C PRO A 72 5.34 6.64 16.19
N GLY A 73 4.68 5.60 16.73
CA GLY A 73 3.24 5.38 16.57
C GLY A 73 2.43 6.01 17.70
N ASN A 74 1.16 6.25 17.46
CA ASN A 74 0.23 6.87 18.40
C ASN A 74 -0.75 5.85 19.03
N GLN A 75 -0.40 4.57 19.06
CA GLN A 75 -1.33 3.59 19.64
C GLN A 75 -1.44 3.72 21.15
N THR A 76 -2.64 3.43 21.67
CA THR A 76 -2.93 3.44 23.10
C THR A 76 -2.04 2.46 23.82
N GLY A 77 -1.32 2.94 24.81
CA GLY A 77 -0.45 2.12 25.66
C GLY A 77 -1.25 1.12 26.52
N ILE A 78 -0.58 0.07 26.96
CA ILE A 78 -1.14 -0.87 27.92
C ILE A 78 -0.87 -0.33 29.34
N PRO A 79 -1.87 -0.29 30.23
CA PRO A 79 -1.71 0.24 31.58
C PRO A 79 -0.60 -0.46 32.36
N ALA A 80 -0.07 0.23 33.36
CA ALA A 80 0.95 -0.31 34.26
C ALA A 80 0.51 -1.63 34.87
N ASN A 81 1.49 -2.52 35.14
CA ASN A 81 1.30 -3.83 35.78
C ASN A 81 0.33 -4.79 35.04
N ARG A 82 0.16 -4.63 33.74
CA ARG A 82 -0.67 -5.54 32.90
C ARG A 82 0.13 -6.42 31.97
N ILE A 83 1.45 -6.26 31.98
CA ILE A 83 2.40 -7.07 31.22
C ILE A 83 3.50 -7.53 32.18
N ALA A 84 3.94 -8.77 31.98
CA ALA A 84 5.13 -9.31 32.64
C ALA A 84 6.02 -9.97 31.59
N TRP A 85 7.32 -9.73 31.68
CA TRP A 85 8.36 -10.41 30.91
C TRP A 85 9.12 -11.34 31.84
N VAL A 86 9.13 -12.62 31.52
CA VAL A 86 9.82 -13.67 32.28
C VAL A 86 10.99 -14.14 31.42
N VAL A 87 12.20 -13.93 31.92
CA VAL A 87 13.41 -14.40 31.28
C VAL A 87 13.75 -15.78 31.85
N LEU A 88 13.81 -16.78 30.99
CA LEU A 88 14.21 -18.14 31.34
C LEU A 88 15.69 -18.35 30.97
N ASN A 89 16.43 -19.06 31.81
CA ASN A 89 17.87 -19.31 31.64
C ASN A 89 18.22 -20.18 30.43
N ARG A 90 17.20 -20.69 29.70
CA ARG A 90 17.36 -21.60 28.55
C ARG A 90 16.24 -21.46 27.57
N ARG A 91 16.47 -22.02 26.37
CA ARG A 91 15.42 -22.26 25.40
C ARG A 91 14.47 -23.33 25.90
N VAL A 92 13.16 -23.10 25.81
CA VAL A 92 12.11 -24.03 26.23
C VAL A 92 11.24 -24.43 25.03
N ASP A 93 10.69 -25.64 25.11
CA ASP A 93 9.77 -26.16 24.12
C ASP A 93 8.31 -25.72 24.36
N SER A 94 7.44 -26.05 23.43
CA SER A 94 6.00 -25.75 23.49
C SER A 94 5.31 -26.39 24.72
N ASN A 95 5.80 -27.55 25.20
CA ASN A 95 5.21 -28.23 26.35
C ASN A 95 5.46 -27.45 27.63
N VAL A 96 6.67 -26.93 27.81
CA VAL A 96 7.01 -26.06 28.96
C VAL A 96 6.23 -24.76 28.88
N THR A 97 6.13 -24.17 27.70
CA THR A 97 5.33 -22.94 27.52
C THR A 97 3.86 -23.16 27.88
N SER A 98 3.26 -24.25 27.42
CA SER A 98 1.87 -24.61 27.78
C SER A 98 1.69 -24.82 29.31
N LYS A 99 2.71 -25.39 29.95
CA LYS A 99 2.70 -25.56 31.42
C LYS A 99 2.84 -24.24 32.16
N ILE A 100 3.72 -23.33 31.68
CA ILE A 100 3.82 -21.97 32.20
C ILE A 100 2.46 -21.28 32.06
N GLN A 101 1.83 -21.40 30.90
CA GLN A 101 0.51 -20.81 30.64
C GLN A 101 -0.54 -21.34 31.63
N SER A 102 -0.66 -22.65 31.80
CA SER A 102 -1.63 -23.25 32.71
C SER A 102 -1.42 -22.86 34.18
N LEU A 103 -0.15 -22.77 34.65
CA LEU A 103 0.19 -22.33 35.98
C LEU A 103 -0.18 -20.86 36.21
N LEU A 104 0.11 -20.00 35.25
CA LEU A 104 -0.21 -18.57 35.37
C LEU A 104 -1.72 -18.33 35.23
N GLN A 105 -2.41 -19.01 34.33
CA GLN A 105 -3.86 -18.90 34.16
C GLN A 105 -4.63 -19.33 35.39
N SER A 106 -4.16 -20.36 36.11
CA SER A 106 -4.82 -20.85 37.37
C SER A 106 -4.87 -19.78 38.45
N LYS A 107 -3.92 -18.84 38.47
CA LYS A 107 -3.85 -17.80 39.52
C LYS A 107 -4.29 -16.40 39.03
N PHE A 108 -4.02 -16.07 37.77
CA PHE A 108 -4.23 -14.72 37.24
C PHE A 108 -5.39 -14.61 36.25
N GLY A 109 -6.07 -15.73 35.93
CA GLY A 109 -7.27 -15.76 35.09
C GLY A 109 -7.06 -16.40 33.73
N SER A 110 -8.13 -16.99 33.19
CA SER A 110 -8.10 -17.76 31.93
C SER A 110 -7.85 -16.96 30.66
N LYS A 111 -8.02 -15.64 30.69
CA LYS A 111 -7.78 -14.74 29.54
C LYS A 111 -6.31 -14.36 29.35
N LEU A 112 -5.43 -14.85 30.22
CA LEU A 112 -4.01 -14.55 30.16
C LEU A 112 -3.40 -15.12 28.88
N ALA A 113 -2.67 -14.28 28.14
CA ALA A 113 -1.92 -14.69 26.95
C ALA A 113 -0.43 -14.84 27.30
N VAL A 114 0.18 -15.91 26.82
CA VAL A 114 1.59 -16.26 27.05
C VAL A 114 2.24 -16.44 25.70
N GLN A 115 3.24 -15.61 25.39
CA GLN A 115 3.97 -15.62 24.11
C GLN A 115 5.45 -15.86 24.39
N PRO A 116 6.01 -17.03 24.00
CA PRO A 116 7.43 -17.28 24.07
C PRO A 116 8.15 -16.67 22.88
N SER A 117 9.35 -16.17 23.11
CA SER A 117 10.27 -15.70 22.07
C SER A 117 11.67 -16.22 22.39
N ASP A 118 12.33 -16.83 21.43
CA ASP A 118 13.70 -17.29 21.60
C ASP A 118 14.66 -16.15 21.28
N VAL A 119 15.49 -15.80 22.22
CA VAL A 119 16.50 -14.74 22.11
C VAL A 119 17.88 -15.26 22.51
N THR A 120 18.94 -14.64 21.99
CA THR A 120 20.31 -15.03 22.33
C THR A 120 20.99 -13.91 23.10
N VAL A 121 21.25 -14.13 24.38
CA VAL A 121 21.93 -13.15 25.23
C VAL A 121 23.34 -13.66 25.55
N SER A 122 24.35 -12.88 25.18
CA SER A 122 25.78 -13.22 25.39
C SER A 122 26.18 -14.61 24.84
N GLY A 123 25.59 -15.01 23.69
CA GLY A 123 25.86 -16.30 23.07
C GLY A 123 25.03 -17.47 23.60
N ASN A 124 24.27 -17.30 24.67
CA ASN A 124 23.42 -18.32 25.24
C ASN A 124 21.98 -18.17 24.72
N PRO A 125 21.38 -19.21 24.14
CA PRO A 125 19.97 -19.18 23.76
C PRO A 125 19.09 -19.26 24.99
N ILE A 126 18.21 -18.29 25.16
CA ILE A 126 17.25 -18.20 26.25
C ILE A 126 15.85 -18.02 25.68
N THR A 127 14.82 -18.25 26.51
CA THR A 127 13.44 -17.90 26.13
C THR A 127 12.95 -16.73 26.96
N LEU A 128 12.48 -15.70 26.28
CA LEU A 128 11.73 -14.60 26.86
C LEU A 128 10.24 -14.92 26.72
N VAL A 129 9.55 -15.04 27.85
CA VAL A 129 8.11 -15.29 27.87
C VAL A 129 7.40 -13.99 28.21
N THR A 130 6.64 -13.49 27.26
CA THR A 130 5.80 -12.30 27.42
C THR A 130 4.40 -12.71 27.87
N VAL A 131 3.97 -12.21 29.01
CA VAL A 131 2.66 -12.51 29.61
C VAL A 131 1.82 -11.26 29.61
N SER A 132 0.63 -11.31 29.05
CA SER A 132 -0.27 -10.16 28.93
C SER A 132 -1.70 -10.51 29.30
N ASN A 133 -2.59 -9.50 29.29
CA ASN A 133 -4.00 -9.63 29.62
C ASN A 133 -4.26 -10.01 31.09
N PHE A 134 -3.43 -9.53 32.00
CA PHE A 134 -3.70 -9.71 33.43
C PHE A 134 -5.02 -9.03 33.80
N GLN A 135 -5.91 -9.75 34.47
CA GLN A 135 -7.18 -9.23 34.98
C GLN A 135 -6.96 -8.38 36.24
N SER A 136 -5.95 -8.71 37.06
CA SER A 136 -5.47 -7.95 38.21
C SER A 136 -4.03 -7.49 37.96
N ALA A 137 -3.52 -6.57 38.81
CA ALA A 137 -2.13 -6.14 38.68
C ALA A 137 -1.18 -7.34 38.82
N ALA A 138 -0.25 -7.50 37.88
CA ALA A 138 0.78 -8.53 37.96
C ALA A 138 1.72 -8.27 39.13
N ASN A 139 2.22 -9.33 39.75
CA ASN A 139 3.20 -9.28 40.86
C ASN A 139 4.36 -10.21 40.53
N ALA A 140 5.57 -9.67 40.47
CA ALA A 140 6.77 -10.40 40.11
C ALA A 140 7.04 -11.58 41.05
N SER A 141 7.01 -11.37 42.38
CA SER A 141 7.26 -12.42 43.35
C SER A 141 6.22 -13.54 43.29
N ALA A 142 4.96 -13.21 42.96
CA ALA A 142 3.93 -14.22 42.78
C ALA A 142 4.16 -15.05 41.51
N ILE A 143 4.64 -14.42 40.42
CA ILE A 143 4.98 -15.13 39.17
C ILE A 143 6.21 -16.02 39.40
N GLU A 144 7.26 -15.51 40.00
CA GLU A 144 8.46 -16.28 40.37
C GLU A 144 8.13 -17.50 41.26
N SER A 145 7.33 -17.31 42.32
CA SER A 145 6.92 -18.39 43.18
C SER A 145 6.10 -19.48 42.54
N LEU A 146 5.31 -19.12 41.49
CA LEU A 146 4.55 -20.09 40.72
C LEU A 146 5.47 -20.85 39.75
N LEU A 147 6.36 -20.15 39.08
CA LEU A 147 7.27 -20.71 38.10
C LEU A 147 8.42 -21.53 38.71
N SER A 148 8.76 -21.27 39.99
CA SER A 148 9.69 -22.13 40.73
C SER A 148 9.18 -23.56 40.91
N LYS A 149 7.87 -23.79 40.75
CA LYS A 149 7.23 -25.12 40.74
C LYS A 149 7.29 -25.86 39.42
N LEU A 150 7.93 -25.29 38.41
CA LEU A 150 8.15 -25.98 37.14
C LEU A 150 9.00 -27.22 37.38
N PRO A 151 8.59 -28.39 36.87
CA PRO A 151 9.37 -29.60 37.07
C PRO A 151 10.74 -29.48 36.38
N ASN A 152 11.77 -30.01 37.03
CA ASN A 152 13.15 -30.04 36.55
C ASN A 152 13.35 -30.88 35.25
N THR A 153 12.28 -31.42 34.71
CA THR A 153 12.30 -32.33 33.56
C THR A 153 11.88 -31.57 32.31
N THR A 154 12.83 -30.97 31.60
CA THR A 154 12.57 -30.46 30.28
C THR A 154 13.69 -30.94 29.35
N SER A 155 13.32 -31.76 28.40
CA SER A 155 14.19 -32.20 27.31
C SER A 155 14.44 -31.03 26.38
N VAL A 156 15.61 -30.46 26.43
CA VAL A 156 16.06 -29.52 25.38
C VAL A 156 16.60 -30.35 24.22
N THR A 157 15.85 -30.45 23.15
CA THR A 157 16.35 -30.98 21.90
C THR A 157 17.34 -29.94 21.34
N VAL A 158 18.61 -30.12 21.60
CA VAL A 158 19.65 -29.37 20.88
C VAL A 158 19.69 -29.96 19.47
N SER A 159 18.93 -29.42 18.56
CA SER A 159 19.08 -29.69 17.13
C SER A 159 20.39 -29.03 16.71
N GLY A 160 21.48 -29.77 16.79
CA GLY A 160 22.69 -29.42 16.09
C GLY A 160 22.36 -29.48 14.61
N ALA A 161 22.27 -28.32 13.96
CA ALA A 161 22.21 -28.26 12.52
C ALA A 161 23.46 -28.99 11.98
N PRO A 162 23.33 -29.95 11.06
CA PRO A 162 24.50 -30.51 10.41
C PRO A 162 25.20 -29.38 9.69
N VAL A 163 26.47 -29.18 10.01
CA VAL A 163 27.37 -28.35 9.22
C VAL A 163 27.45 -28.94 7.83
N VAL A 164 26.66 -28.39 6.91
CA VAL A 164 26.78 -28.76 5.50
C VAL A 164 28.03 -28.10 4.99
N THR A 165 29.11 -28.86 4.95
CA THR A 165 30.33 -28.48 4.23
C THR A 165 29.91 -28.31 2.75
N PRO A 166 30.13 -27.16 2.12
CA PRO A 166 29.80 -27.02 0.71
C PRO A 166 30.70 -27.93 -0.12
N THR A 167 30.13 -28.95 -0.72
CA THR A 167 30.81 -29.74 -1.76
C THR A 167 31.01 -28.81 -2.96
N PRO A 168 32.23 -28.72 -3.52
CA PRO A 168 32.47 -27.86 -4.67
C PRO A 168 31.65 -28.39 -5.87
N THR A 169 30.70 -27.61 -6.32
CA THR A 169 29.93 -27.84 -7.55
C THR A 169 30.86 -27.68 -8.74
N THR A 170 31.16 -28.79 -9.41
CA THR A 170 31.81 -28.77 -10.73
C THR A 170 30.88 -28.08 -11.72
N ALA A 171 31.40 -27.09 -12.41
CA ALA A 171 30.67 -26.32 -13.43
C ALA A 171 30.21 -27.25 -14.58
N PRO A 172 29.02 -27.03 -15.13
CA PRO A 172 28.60 -27.73 -16.34
C PRO A 172 29.32 -27.16 -17.55
N THR A 173 29.98 -28.04 -18.28
CA THR A 173 30.60 -27.79 -19.57
C THR A 173 29.52 -27.47 -20.62
N ALA A 174 29.80 -26.43 -21.37
CA ALA A 174 28.93 -25.93 -22.43
C ALA A 174 28.84 -26.88 -23.65
N THR A 175 27.65 -27.01 -24.14
CA THR A 175 27.01 -27.02 -25.46
C THR A 175 27.81 -27.40 -26.73
N PRO A 176 27.17 -27.90 -27.78
CA PRO A 176 26.82 -26.98 -28.89
C PRO A 176 25.45 -27.15 -29.52
N THR A 177 24.98 -26.03 -30.03
CA THR A 177 23.88 -25.70 -30.96
C THR A 177 24.19 -26.23 -32.40
N PRO A 178 23.32 -26.06 -33.42
CA PRO A 178 21.86 -26.21 -33.60
C PRO A 178 21.45 -27.06 -34.81
N GLY A 179 20.21 -27.45 -34.92
CA GLY A 179 19.61 -28.04 -36.10
C GLY A 179 18.20 -27.50 -36.36
N LYS A 180 18.05 -26.82 -37.47
CA LYS A 180 16.79 -26.37 -38.08
C LYS A 180 15.84 -27.50 -38.42
N GLY A 181 14.52 -27.26 -38.29
CA GLY A 181 13.49 -28.10 -38.90
C GLY A 181 12.11 -27.65 -38.54
N THR A 182 11.42 -27.00 -39.45
CA THR A 182 10.06 -26.46 -39.43
C THR A 182 9.01 -27.58 -39.67
N PRO A 183 7.70 -27.30 -39.73
CA PRO A 183 6.69 -27.89 -38.80
C PRO A 183 5.77 -28.86 -39.55
N THR A 184 4.99 -29.64 -38.79
CA THR A 184 3.69 -30.08 -39.29
C THR A 184 2.76 -30.50 -38.15
N ALA A 185 1.51 -30.17 -38.35
CA ALA A 185 0.35 -30.26 -37.51
C ALA A 185 -0.13 -31.69 -37.24
N THR A 186 -1.03 -31.76 -36.28
CA THR A 186 -2.26 -32.57 -36.26
C THR A 186 -2.37 -33.72 -35.25
N ALA A 187 -3.43 -33.58 -34.49
CA ALA A 187 -4.39 -34.61 -33.98
C ALA A 187 -4.15 -35.34 -32.66
N THR A 188 -5.00 -34.97 -31.72
CA THR A 188 -6.00 -35.79 -31.01
C THR A 188 -5.61 -37.24 -30.64
N ALA A 189 -5.68 -37.53 -29.36
CA ALA A 189 -6.49 -38.57 -28.74
C ALA A 189 -5.94 -39.17 -27.45
N LYS A 190 -6.79 -39.16 -26.46
CA LYS A 190 -7.24 -40.26 -25.63
C LYS A 190 -6.31 -40.88 -24.59
N ALA A 191 -6.83 -40.77 -23.37
CA ALA A 191 -6.39 -41.46 -22.16
C ALA A 191 -6.28 -42.95 -22.31
N THR A 192 -5.25 -43.55 -21.74
CA THR A 192 -5.33 -44.94 -21.22
C THR A 192 -4.37 -45.10 -20.04
N ALA A 193 -4.92 -45.60 -18.96
CA ALA A 193 -4.25 -45.97 -17.73
C ALA A 193 -3.44 -47.25 -17.89
N THR A 194 -2.55 -47.48 -16.94
CA THR A 194 -2.05 -48.78 -16.47
C THR A 194 -0.54 -48.99 -16.67
N ALA A 195 0.19 -49.02 -15.60
CA ALA A 195 0.85 -50.19 -15.04
C ALA A 195 1.95 -49.81 -14.02
N THR A 196 1.78 -50.32 -12.83
CA THR A 196 2.74 -50.43 -11.73
C THR A 196 3.87 -51.40 -12.09
N PRO A 197 5.12 -51.12 -11.84
CA PRO A 197 6.14 -52.13 -11.70
C PRO A 197 6.40 -52.45 -10.23
N LYS A 198 6.36 -53.74 -9.98
CA LYS A 198 6.61 -54.51 -8.78
C LYS A 198 8.06 -54.32 -8.27
N ALA A 199 8.17 -54.07 -6.98
CA ALA A 199 9.42 -54.06 -6.26
C ALA A 199 10.09 -55.42 -6.24
N THR A 200 11.38 -55.44 -6.54
CA THR A 200 12.26 -56.58 -6.23
C THR A 200 13.18 -56.18 -5.11
N ALA A 201 13.02 -56.76 -3.95
CA ALA A 201 13.90 -56.60 -2.81
C ALA A 201 15.13 -57.51 -2.99
N THR A 202 16.33 -56.99 -2.74
CA THR A 202 17.43 -57.75 -2.14
C THR A 202 18.57 -56.78 -1.80
N GLY A 203 18.93 -56.70 -0.54
CA GLY A 203 20.10 -55.97 -0.06
C GLY A 203 19.91 -55.58 1.40
N THR A 204 20.37 -56.43 2.29
CA THR A 204 20.47 -56.15 3.74
C THR A 204 21.38 -54.95 3.97
N PRO A 205 20.90 -53.85 4.56
CA PRO A 205 21.83 -52.78 4.98
C PRO A 205 22.39 -53.12 6.36
N ALA A 206 23.70 -52.89 6.46
CA ALA A 206 24.45 -52.89 7.72
C ALA A 206 23.77 -52.02 8.77
N ALA A 207 23.87 -52.45 10.01
CA ALA A 207 23.33 -51.76 11.18
C ALA A 207 23.76 -50.28 11.21
N THR A 208 22.81 -49.38 10.94
CA THR A 208 22.98 -47.96 11.16
C THR A 208 22.95 -47.75 12.66
N ALA A 209 24.06 -47.26 13.19
CA ALA A 209 24.13 -46.81 14.58
C ALA A 209 23.06 -45.75 14.81
N THR A 210 22.11 -46.07 15.64
CA THR A 210 21.10 -45.13 16.15
C THR A 210 21.84 -44.01 16.90
N PRO A 211 21.70 -42.77 16.55
CA PRO A 211 22.27 -41.70 17.36
C PRO A 211 21.58 -41.74 18.73
N THR A 212 22.36 -42.11 19.73
CA THR A 212 21.90 -42.06 21.14
C THR A 212 21.68 -40.59 21.48
N ASN A 213 20.42 -40.19 21.43
CA ASN A 213 20.00 -38.83 21.83
C ASN A 213 20.07 -38.80 23.37
N SER A 214 21.23 -38.43 23.89
CA SER A 214 21.41 -38.20 25.31
C SER A 214 20.63 -36.94 25.68
N GLN A 215 19.39 -37.10 26.08
CA GLN A 215 18.58 -36.02 26.68
C GLN A 215 19.13 -35.70 28.06
N ALA A 216 20.02 -34.72 28.10
CA ALA A 216 20.43 -34.13 29.37
C ALA A 216 19.29 -33.27 29.90
N THR A 217 18.64 -33.71 30.96
CA THR A 217 17.61 -32.95 31.69
C THR A 217 18.29 -31.91 32.56
N PHE A 218 18.07 -30.66 32.22
CA PHE A 218 18.55 -29.53 33.04
C PHE A 218 17.38 -28.73 33.56
N PRO A 219 17.42 -28.21 34.78
CA PRO A 219 16.33 -27.46 35.36
C PRO A 219 16.14 -26.12 34.60
N VAL A 220 14.90 -25.81 34.24
CA VAL A 220 14.51 -24.50 33.77
C VAL A 220 14.38 -23.58 34.98
N LYS A 221 15.14 -22.48 35.01
CA LYS A 221 15.05 -21.45 36.03
C LYS A 221 14.61 -20.13 35.47
N VAL A 222 13.88 -19.40 36.25
CA VAL A 222 13.53 -17.99 35.97
C VAL A 222 14.73 -17.14 36.40
N ASP A 223 15.31 -16.43 35.42
CA ASP A 223 16.42 -15.51 35.69
C ASP A 223 15.93 -14.17 36.20
N SER A 224 14.82 -13.67 35.65
CA SER A 224 14.20 -12.43 36.05
C SER A 224 12.74 -12.35 35.63
N VAL A 225 11.96 -11.59 36.41
CA VAL A 225 10.59 -11.21 36.06
C VAL A 225 10.51 -9.69 36.09
N GLN A 226 10.24 -9.08 34.94
CA GLN A 226 10.03 -7.65 34.78
C GLN A 226 8.55 -7.37 34.58
N ILE A 227 7.97 -6.50 35.39
CA ILE A 227 6.59 -6.04 35.22
C ILE A 227 6.60 -4.61 34.71
N GLY A 228 5.72 -4.30 33.77
CA GLY A 228 5.71 -2.99 33.20
C GLY A 228 4.43 -2.64 32.44
N SER A 229 4.56 -1.62 31.64
CA SER A 229 3.55 -1.11 30.72
C SER A 229 4.21 -0.85 29.36
N THR A 230 3.40 -0.71 28.33
CA THR A 230 3.88 -0.18 27.04
C THR A 230 3.16 1.11 26.76
N THR A 231 3.90 2.21 26.65
CA THR A 231 3.34 3.56 26.43
C THR A 231 3.59 4.07 25.02
N GLN A 232 4.39 3.36 24.24
CA GLN A 232 4.83 3.79 22.92
C GLN A 232 4.80 2.62 21.95
N THR A 233 4.41 2.91 20.73
CA THR A 233 4.61 2.03 19.57
C THR A 233 5.70 2.64 18.71
N LEU A 234 6.63 1.83 18.23
CA LEU A 234 7.66 2.22 17.29
C LEU A 234 7.54 1.34 16.03
N THR A 235 7.56 1.97 14.89
CA THR A 235 7.57 1.30 13.59
C THR A 235 8.97 1.43 12.99
N LEU A 236 9.62 0.32 12.77
CA LEU A 236 10.93 0.21 12.15
C LEU A 236 10.71 -0.11 10.67
N LEU A 237 11.07 0.82 9.80
CA LEU A 237 11.01 0.64 8.35
C LEU A 237 12.44 0.42 7.85
N THR A 238 12.67 -0.65 7.10
CA THR A 238 13.97 -0.97 6.54
C THR A 238 13.84 -1.56 5.14
N SER A 239 14.81 -1.29 4.28
CA SER A 239 14.89 -1.93 2.95
C SER A 239 15.42 -3.36 3.02
N THR A 240 15.92 -3.80 4.19
CA THR A 240 16.33 -5.18 4.44
C THR A 240 15.11 -6.04 4.65
N GLN A 241 15.07 -7.24 4.05
CA GLN A 241 14.09 -8.23 4.45
C GLN A 241 14.38 -8.67 5.88
N VAL A 242 13.33 -8.71 6.70
CA VAL A 242 13.45 -9.15 8.09
C VAL A 242 12.74 -10.49 8.21
N ASP A 243 13.50 -11.55 8.34
CA ASP A 243 13.03 -12.90 8.63
C ASP A 243 12.91 -13.15 10.15
N ALA A 244 12.59 -14.39 10.54
CA ALA A 244 12.48 -14.76 11.95
C ALA A 244 13.81 -14.62 12.71
N ASN A 245 14.95 -14.78 12.04
CA ASN A 245 16.26 -14.66 12.66
C ASN A 245 16.61 -13.19 12.92
N GLU A 246 16.35 -12.32 11.93
CA GLU A 246 16.53 -10.89 12.12
C GLU A 246 15.58 -10.32 13.17
N LEU A 247 14.33 -10.82 13.24
CA LEU A 247 13.39 -10.44 14.33
C LEU A 247 13.96 -10.79 15.70
N ASN A 248 14.48 -12.00 15.85
CA ASN A 248 15.14 -12.43 17.08
C ASN A 248 16.38 -11.59 17.38
N ALA A 249 17.15 -11.21 16.34
CA ALA A 249 18.29 -10.32 16.50
C ALA A 249 17.87 -8.91 16.96
N ILE A 250 16.79 -8.34 16.41
CA ILE A 250 16.22 -7.06 16.83
C ILE A 250 15.80 -7.15 18.30
N GLN A 251 15.04 -8.19 18.66
CA GLN A 251 14.60 -8.41 20.05
C GLN A 251 15.77 -8.57 21.01
N THR A 252 16.80 -9.33 20.58
CA THR A 252 18.04 -9.54 21.35
C THR A 252 18.79 -8.21 21.56
N ALA A 253 18.91 -7.38 20.53
CA ALA A 253 19.60 -6.10 20.61
C ALA A 253 18.88 -5.13 21.58
N LEU A 254 17.55 -5.10 21.53
CA LEU A 254 16.74 -4.30 22.45
C LEU A 254 16.85 -4.81 23.89
N LEU A 255 16.78 -6.13 24.09
CA LEU A 255 16.92 -6.75 25.42
C LEU A 255 18.30 -6.50 26.04
N LYS A 256 19.39 -6.55 25.25
CA LYS A 256 20.73 -6.17 25.70
C LYS A 256 20.80 -4.71 26.16
N GLY A 257 20.02 -3.83 25.57
CA GLY A 257 19.83 -2.44 26.01
C GLY A 257 18.91 -2.29 27.23
N GLY A 258 18.44 -3.37 27.84
CA GLY A 258 17.50 -3.36 28.96
C GLY A 258 16.06 -3.04 28.58
N VAL A 259 15.73 -3.14 27.27
CA VAL A 259 14.39 -2.84 26.74
C VAL A 259 13.66 -4.13 26.43
N TYR A 260 12.60 -4.39 27.16
CA TYR A 260 11.68 -5.49 26.88
C TYR A 260 10.66 -5.07 25.84
N VAL A 261 10.26 -5.99 24.97
CA VAL A 261 9.29 -5.72 23.91
C VAL A 261 8.04 -6.56 24.12
N TYR A 262 6.87 -5.92 24.06
CA TYR A 262 5.58 -6.60 24.23
C TYR A 262 5.12 -7.29 22.95
N SER A 263 5.15 -6.61 21.84
CA SER A 263 4.66 -7.15 20.56
C SER A 263 5.65 -6.82 19.48
N ILE A 264 5.94 -7.79 18.64
CA ILE A 264 6.66 -7.59 17.39
C ILE A 264 5.78 -8.12 16.27
N THR A 265 5.33 -7.23 15.43
CA THR A 265 4.61 -7.57 14.19
C THR A 265 5.54 -7.26 13.03
N ASN A 266 5.75 -8.21 12.16
CA ASN A 266 6.59 -8.07 10.99
C ASN A 266 5.77 -8.24 9.72
N SER A 267 5.89 -7.28 8.82
CA SER A 267 5.45 -7.39 7.44
C SER A 267 6.66 -7.20 6.55
N SER A 268 7.04 -8.23 5.82
CA SER A 268 8.22 -8.20 4.96
C SER A 268 7.84 -8.59 3.53
N ILE A 269 8.27 -7.77 2.56
CA ILE A 269 7.99 -7.96 1.15
C ILE A 269 9.30 -8.02 0.38
N SER A 270 9.48 -9.11 -0.38
CA SER A 270 10.71 -9.24 -1.17
C SER A 270 10.76 -8.20 -2.30
N PRO A 271 11.95 -7.72 -2.68
CA PRO A 271 12.10 -6.76 -3.77
C PRO A 271 11.53 -7.26 -5.10
N SER A 272 11.55 -8.56 -5.36
CA SER A 272 10.96 -9.16 -6.55
C SER A 272 9.43 -9.06 -6.57
N ILE A 273 8.77 -9.30 -5.42
CA ILE A 273 7.32 -9.14 -5.27
C ILE A 273 6.95 -7.65 -5.38
N ALA A 274 7.70 -6.76 -4.76
CA ALA A 274 7.48 -5.32 -4.84
C ALA A 274 7.59 -4.80 -6.28
N ALA A 275 8.61 -5.21 -7.04
CA ALA A 275 8.77 -4.86 -8.45
C ALA A 275 7.61 -5.40 -9.30
N GLN A 276 7.15 -6.64 -9.04
CA GLN A 276 5.99 -7.21 -9.72
C GLN A 276 4.70 -6.44 -9.39
N THR A 277 4.50 -6.08 -8.13
CA THR A 277 3.35 -5.28 -7.66
C THR A 277 3.34 -3.92 -8.36
N THR A 278 4.48 -3.22 -8.40
CA THR A 278 4.63 -1.94 -9.09
C THR A 278 4.28 -2.05 -10.56
N SER A 279 4.84 -3.03 -11.28
CA SER A 279 4.58 -3.24 -12.69
C SER A 279 3.09 -3.52 -12.97
N ARG A 280 2.46 -4.38 -12.16
CA ARG A 280 1.03 -4.69 -12.28
C ARG A 280 0.14 -3.49 -11.95
N ALA A 281 0.51 -2.66 -10.96
CA ALA A 281 -0.20 -1.45 -10.61
C ALA A 281 -0.20 -0.45 -11.77
N VAL A 282 0.96 -0.20 -12.38
CA VAL A 282 1.08 0.68 -13.57
C VAL A 282 0.23 0.14 -14.71
N LEU A 283 0.31 -1.17 -15.00
CA LEU A 283 -0.49 -1.79 -16.05
C LEU A 283 -2.00 -1.65 -15.79
N ALA A 284 -2.44 -1.84 -14.55
CA ALA A 284 -3.84 -1.69 -14.15
C ALA A 284 -4.36 -0.26 -14.37
N VAL A 285 -3.56 0.76 -14.01
CA VAL A 285 -3.90 2.17 -14.22
C VAL A 285 -4.00 2.48 -15.72
N LEU A 286 -3.03 2.02 -16.52
CA LEU A 286 -3.05 2.22 -17.97
C LEU A 286 -4.23 1.50 -18.64
N ALA A 287 -4.53 0.27 -18.23
CA ALA A 287 -5.68 -0.48 -18.72
C ALA A 287 -7.00 0.21 -18.37
N ALA A 288 -7.15 0.66 -17.12
CA ALA A 288 -8.33 1.41 -16.70
C ALA A 288 -8.51 2.70 -17.52
N ALA A 289 -7.43 3.47 -17.72
CA ALA A 289 -7.47 4.69 -18.54
C ALA A 289 -7.90 4.39 -19.97
N LEU A 290 -7.39 3.31 -20.57
CA LEU A 290 -7.77 2.87 -21.91
C LEU A 290 -9.25 2.46 -21.99
N PHE A 291 -9.73 1.64 -21.04
CA PHE A 291 -11.15 1.23 -21.01
C PHE A 291 -12.08 2.42 -20.82
N ILE A 292 -11.71 3.38 -19.98
CA ILE A 292 -12.47 4.61 -19.77
C ILE A 292 -12.51 5.44 -21.04
N LEU A 293 -11.38 5.59 -21.73
CA LEU A 293 -11.31 6.29 -23.02
C LEU A 293 -12.26 5.67 -24.05
N LEU A 294 -12.21 4.36 -24.20
CA LEU A 294 -13.08 3.62 -25.11
C LEU A 294 -14.56 3.76 -24.74
N TYR A 295 -14.87 3.67 -23.45
CA TYR A 295 -16.23 3.82 -22.94
C TYR A 295 -16.77 5.23 -23.20
N VAL A 296 -16.02 6.28 -22.87
CA VAL A 296 -16.43 7.66 -23.11
C VAL A 296 -16.61 7.93 -24.61
N TRP A 297 -15.67 7.45 -25.44
CA TRP A 297 -15.81 7.56 -26.91
C TRP A 297 -17.08 6.88 -27.41
N PHE A 298 -17.38 5.68 -26.95
CA PHE A 298 -18.58 4.95 -27.30
C PHE A 298 -19.86 5.64 -26.81
N ALA A 299 -19.89 6.13 -25.57
CA ALA A 299 -21.05 6.80 -24.97
C ALA A 299 -21.44 8.09 -25.71
N PHE A 300 -20.44 8.85 -26.18
CA PHE A 300 -20.66 10.13 -26.85
C PHE A 300 -20.58 10.08 -28.38
N ARG A 301 -20.53 8.89 -29.01
CA ARG A 301 -20.41 8.73 -30.48
C ARG A 301 -21.49 9.43 -31.30
N LYS A 302 -22.68 9.71 -30.73
CA LYS A 302 -23.79 10.37 -31.40
C LYS A 302 -23.80 11.89 -31.31
N VAL A 303 -22.85 12.48 -30.58
CA VAL A 303 -22.72 13.93 -30.40
C VAL A 303 -21.85 14.52 -31.54
N PRO A 304 -22.13 15.73 -32.01
CA PRO A 304 -21.21 16.40 -32.93
C PRO A 304 -19.82 16.54 -32.31
N LYS A 305 -18.78 16.09 -33.04
CA LYS A 305 -17.39 16.11 -32.54
C LYS A 305 -17.14 15.37 -31.21
N PRO A 306 -17.48 14.07 -31.14
CA PRO A 306 -17.50 13.30 -29.88
C PRO A 306 -16.12 13.25 -29.17
N TRP A 307 -15.03 13.32 -29.92
CA TRP A 307 -13.67 13.29 -29.40
C TRP A 307 -13.35 14.46 -28.43
N ARG A 308 -14.05 15.61 -28.54
CA ARG A 308 -13.86 16.75 -27.64
C ARG A 308 -14.37 16.44 -26.23
N TYR A 309 -15.51 15.78 -26.14
CA TYR A 309 -16.07 15.33 -24.85
C TYR A 309 -15.12 14.34 -24.17
N GLY A 310 -14.62 13.35 -24.96
CA GLY A 310 -13.63 12.39 -24.46
C GLY A 310 -12.34 13.05 -23.98
N ALA A 311 -11.80 13.97 -24.77
CA ALA A 311 -10.58 14.68 -24.39
C ALA A 311 -10.76 15.55 -23.13
N CYS A 312 -11.88 16.28 -23.01
CA CYS A 312 -12.17 17.06 -21.81
C CYS A 312 -12.35 16.19 -20.57
N ALA A 313 -12.99 15.02 -20.71
CA ALA A 313 -13.12 14.06 -19.61
C ALA A 313 -11.77 13.51 -19.17
N ILE A 314 -10.88 13.18 -20.11
CA ILE A 314 -9.52 12.69 -19.78
C ILE A 314 -8.67 13.77 -19.13
N ILE A 315 -8.76 15.02 -19.57
CA ILE A 315 -8.03 16.14 -18.94
C ILE A 315 -8.52 16.34 -17.51
N ALA A 316 -9.84 16.27 -17.27
CA ALA A 316 -10.41 16.35 -15.92
C ALA A 316 -9.97 15.16 -15.05
N LEU A 317 -9.93 13.94 -15.59
CA LEU A 317 -9.43 12.76 -14.91
C LEU A 317 -7.94 12.90 -14.56
N LEU A 318 -7.12 13.35 -15.49
CA LEU A 318 -5.69 13.59 -15.24
C LEU A 318 -5.48 14.65 -14.17
N HIS A 319 -6.30 15.71 -14.17
CA HIS A 319 -6.33 16.70 -13.10
C HIS A 319 -6.53 16.04 -11.72
N ASP A 320 -7.54 15.16 -11.57
CA ASP A 320 -7.87 14.54 -10.29
C ASP A 320 -6.76 13.61 -9.81
N VAL A 321 -6.20 12.81 -10.71
CA VAL A 321 -5.03 11.98 -10.41
C VAL A 321 -3.85 12.83 -9.94
N LEU A 322 -3.56 13.94 -10.63
CA LEU A 322 -2.46 14.83 -10.26
C LEU A 322 -2.70 15.51 -8.91
N VAL A 323 -3.94 15.87 -8.59
CA VAL A 323 -4.28 16.42 -7.26
C VAL A 323 -4.01 15.38 -6.17
N VAL A 324 -4.48 14.12 -6.34
CA VAL A 324 -4.24 13.06 -5.36
C VAL A 324 -2.75 12.78 -5.19
N LEU A 325 -2.01 12.60 -6.29
CA LEU A 325 -0.57 12.36 -6.26
C LEU A 325 0.18 13.53 -5.62
N GLY A 326 -0.22 14.77 -5.94
CA GLY A 326 0.38 15.98 -5.38
C GLY A 326 0.17 16.11 -3.88
N VAL A 327 -1.06 15.91 -3.41
CA VAL A 327 -1.38 15.92 -1.97
C VAL A 327 -0.59 14.85 -1.23
N PHE A 328 -0.53 13.63 -1.77
CA PHE A 328 0.21 12.53 -1.14
C PHE A 328 1.72 12.72 -1.19
N SER A 329 2.25 13.37 -2.22
CA SER A 329 3.66 13.79 -2.25
C SER A 329 3.99 14.78 -1.12
N ILE A 330 3.12 15.77 -0.90
CA ILE A 330 3.28 16.75 0.19
C ILE A 330 3.14 16.06 1.56
N LEU A 331 2.12 15.22 1.75
CA LEU A 331 1.91 14.46 2.99
C LEU A 331 3.05 13.48 3.27
N GLY A 332 3.61 12.86 2.24
CA GLY A 332 4.78 12.00 2.36
C GLY A 332 5.99 12.74 2.90
N TRP A 333 6.19 13.98 2.46
CA TRP A 333 7.29 14.81 2.92
C TRP A 333 7.06 15.42 4.32
N VAL A 334 5.84 15.92 4.59
CA VAL A 334 5.53 16.66 5.83
C VAL A 334 5.18 15.73 6.99
N ALA A 335 4.43 14.66 6.71
CA ALA A 335 3.86 13.75 7.70
C ALA A 335 4.34 12.30 7.56
N ASN A 336 5.32 12.02 6.70
CA ASN A 336 5.83 10.68 6.40
C ASN A 336 4.74 9.67 6.00
N VAL A 337 3.64 10.14 5.42
CA VAL A 337 2.57 9.26 4.94
C VAL A 337 3.10 8.42 3.79
N GLN A 338 3.04 7.10 3.94
CA GLN A 338 3.45 6.15 2.91
C GLN A 338 2.27 5.69 2.09
N ILE A 339 2.49 5.47 0.80
CA ILE A 339 1.52 4.85 -0.10
C ILE A 339 1.76 3.35 -0.18
N ASP A 340 0.67 2.59 -0.13
CA ASP A 340 0.61 1.14 -0.19
C ASP A 340 -0.21 0.65 -1.41
N THR A 341 -0.42 -0.64 -1.51
CA THR A 341 -1.24 -1.23 -2.58
C THR A 341 -2.70 -0.73 -2.53
N LEU A 342 -3.23 -0.43 -1.34
CA LEU A 342 -4.58 0.11 -1.18
C LEU A 342 -4.70 1.50 -1.80
N PHE A 343 -3.63 2.31 -1.78
CA PHE A 343 -3.60 3.60 -2.44
C PHE A 343 -3.88 3.50 -3.95
N ILE A 344 -3.33 2.48 -4.64
CA ILE A 344 -3.62 2.27 -6.07
C ILE A 344 -5.10 1.92 -6.27
N THR A 345 -5.67 1.11 -5.37
CA THR A 345 -7.10 0.79 -5.40
C THR A 345 -7.96 2.05 -5.20
N ALA A 346 -7.56 2.94 -4.27
CA ALA A 346 -8.20 4.24 -4.10
C ALA A 346 -8.12 5.09 -5.36
N LEU A 347 -6.93 5.18 -5.97
CA LEU A 347 -6.72 5.95 -7.21
C LEU A 347 -7.62 5.48 -8.35
N LEU A 348 -7.71 4.16 -8.58
CA LEU A 348 -8.61 3.58 -9.59
C LEU A 348 -10.08 3.85 -9.28
N THR A 349 -10.46 3.81 -8.01
CA THR A 349 -11.83 4.12 -7.57
C THR A 349 -12.17 5.60 -7.80
N VAL A 350 -11.24 6.52 -7.48
CA VAL A 350 -11.37 7.96 -7.75
C VAL A 350 -11.54 8.22 -9.24
N VAL A 351 -10.72 7.58 -10.07
CA VAL A 351 -10.81 7.66 -11.53
C VAL A 351 -12.21 7.25 -12.01
N GLY A 352 -12.73 6.12 -11.52
CA GLY A 352 -14.08 5.66 -11.88
C GLY A 352 -15.18 6.62 -11.44
N PHE A 353 -15.10 7.15 -10.21
CA PHE A 353 -16.06 8.09 -9.64
C PHE A 353 -16.07 9.43 -10.41
N SER A 354 -14.90 10.00 -10.68
CA SER A 354 -14.76 11.26 -11.42
C SER A 354 -15.33 11.17 -12.83
N VAL A 355 -15.04 10.06 -13.55
CA VAL A 355 -15.59 9.84 -14.89
C VAL A 355 -17.10 9.70 -14.87
N HIS A 356 -17.66 9.00 -13.87
CA HIS A 356 -19.11 8.85 -13.73
C HIS A 356 -19.79 10.21 -13.61
N ASP A 357 -19.31 11.10 -12.75
CA ASP A 357 -19.85 12.44 -12.54
C ASP A 357 -19.72 13.30 -13.81
N THR A 358 -18.60 13.24 -14.49
CA THR A 358 -18.36 13.93 -15.78
C THR A 358 -19.36 13.47 -16.85
N ILE A 359 -19.63 12.17 -16.93
CA ILE A 359 -20.60 11.62 -17.90
C ILE A 359 -22.01 12.12 -17.62
N VAL A 360 -22.42 12.19 -16.36
CA VAL A 360 -23.76 12.71 -15.96
C VAL A 360 -23.93 14.16 -16.43
N VAL A 361 -22.92 15.00 -16.24
CA VAL A 361 -22.94 16.39 -16.69
C VAL A 361 -22.96 16.48 -18.22
N PHE A 362 -22.11 15.73 -18.91
CA PHE A 362 -22.03 15.75 -20.37
C PHE A 362 -23.27 15.17 -21.04
N ASP A 363 -23.89 14.17 -20.46
CA ASP A 363 -25.17 13.64 -20.98
C ASP A 363 -26.29 14.67 -20.86
N ARG A 364 -26.32 15.43 -19.76
CA ARG A 364 -27.27 16.54 -19.62
C ARG A 364 -27.01 17.67 -20.62
N ILE A 365 -25.76 17.99 -20.89
CA ILE A 365 -25.40 18.96 -21.95
C ILE A 365 -25.91 18.45 -23.30
N ARG A 366 -25.68 17.18 -23.61
CA ARG A 366 -26.17 16.55 -24.86
C ARG A 366 -27.68 16.63 -25.00
N GLU A 367 -28.41 16.28 -23.91
CA GLU A 367 -29.87 16.34 -23.89
C GLU A 367 -30.40 17.76 -24.10
N ASN A 368 -29.83 18.73 -23.38
CA ASN A 368 -30.24 20.13 -23.48
C ASN A 368 -29.89 20.75 -24.86
N MET A 369 -28.78 20.34 -25.49
CA MET A 369 -28.46 20.75 -26.88
C MET A 369 -29.55 20.34 -27.88
N GLN A 370 -30.17 19.20 -27.70
CA GLN A 370 -31.24 18.74 -28.59
C GLN A 370 -32.55 19.47 -28.32
N ARG A 371 -32.82 19.89 -27.09
CA ARG A 371 -34.07 20.54 -26.68
C ARG A 371 -34.03 22.06 -26.84
N ARG A 372 -32.86 22.70 -26.72
CA ARG A 372 -32.69 24.16 -26.66
C ARG A 372 -31.94 24.66 -27.91
N THR A 373 -32.54 24.49 -29.05
CA THR A 373 -31.90 24.80 -30.33
C THR A 373 -31.67 26.30 -30.59
N THR A 374 -32.37 27.17 -29.86
CA THR A 374 -32.27 28.65 -30.00
C THR A 374 -31.22 29.25 -29.07
N GLU A 375 -30.74 28.51 -28.06
CA GLU A 375 -29.78 29.01 -27.08
C GLU A 375 -28.35 28.84 -27.57
N THR A 376 -27.43 29.71 -27.09
CA THR A 376 -26.02 29.54 -27.36
C THR A 376 -25.45 28.34 -26.58
N PHE A 377 -24.38 27.75 -27.09
CA PHE A 377 -23.74 26.60 -26.43
C PHE A 377 -23.41 26.87 -24.94
N GLU A 378 -22.94 28.09 -24.63
CA GLU A 378 -22.65 28.53 -23.24
C GLU A 378 -23.89 28.54 -22.36
N GLN A 379 -25.00 29.02 -22.88
CA GLN A 379 -26.26 29.02 -22.14
C GLN A 379 -26.74 27.59 -21.87
N VAL A 380 -26.64 26.72 -22.88
CA VAL A 380 -26.96 25.30 -22.75
C VAL A 380 -26.10 24.62 -21.68
N VAL A 381 -24.77 24.85 -21.72
CA VAL A 381 -23.86 24.29 -20.72
C VAL A 381 -24.15 24.83 -19.34
N ASN A 382 -24.37 26.14 -19.20
CA ASN A 382 -24.69 26.74 -17.90
C ASN A 382 -26.00 26.20 -17.32
N ALA A 383 -27.04 26.05 -18.12
CA ALA A 383 -28.30 25.48 -17.71
C ALA A 383 -28.13 24.00 -17.28
N SER A 384 -27.35 23.23 -18.04
CA SER A 384 -27.06 21.82 -17.73
C SER A 384 -26.33 21.66 -16.41
N LEU A 385 -25.34 22.50 -16.15
CA LEU A 385 -24.59 22.51 -14.89
C LEU A 385 -25.49 22.80 -13.69
N VAL A 386 -26.31 23.85 -13.77
CA VAL A 386 -27.24 24.20 -12.69
C VAL A 386 -28.24 23.07 -12.40
N GLN A 387 -28.71 22.35 -13.45
CA GLN A 387 -29.65 21.24 -13.33
C GLN A 387 -29.02 19.99 -12.68
N THR A 388 -27.72 19.72 -12.94
CA THR A 388 -27.05 18.51 -12.44
C THR A 388 -26.30 18.75 -11.12
N MET A 389 -25.94 20.00 -10.81
CA MET A 389 -25.08 20.36 -9.68
C MET A 389 -25.61 19.86 -8.34
N ALA A 390 -26.90 20.04 -8.05
CA ALA A 390 -27.47 19.59 -6.77
C ALA A 390 -27.39 18.07 -6.61
N ARG A 391 -27.58 17.32 -7.71
CA ARG A 391 -27.48 15.86 -7.72
C ARG A 391 -26.04 15.42 -7.49
N SER A 392 -25.07 15.95 -8.24
CA SER A 392 -23.65 15.61 -8.09
C SER A 392 -23.14 15.97 -6.68
N LEU A 393 -23.47 17.17 -6.17
CA LEU A 393 -23.08 17.56 -4.83
C LEU A 393 -23.68 16.66 -3.74
N ASN A 394 -24.96 16.33 -3.80
CA ASN A 394 -25.61 15.47 -2.80
C ASN A 394 -24.98 14.06 -2.81
N THR A 395 -24.72 13.49 -3.98
CA THR A 395 -24.08 12.19 -4.11
C THR A 395 -22.65 12.22 -3.52
N SER A 396 -21.88 13.23 -3.88
CA SER A 396 -20.51 13.37 -3.38
C SER A 396 -20.44 13.64 -1.89
N LEU A 397 -21.32 14.52 -1.36
CA LEU A 397 -21.36 14.83 0.07
C LEU A 397 -21.67 13.61 0.94
N THR A 398 -22.60 12.74 0.53
CA THR A 398 -22.88 11.50 1.27
C THR A 398 -21.66 10.60 1.37
N VAL A 399 -20.93 10.44 0.27
CA VAL A 399 -19.69 9.65 0.25
C VAL A 399 -18.59 10.34 1.05
N LEU A 400 -18.43 11.67 0.91
CA LEU A 400 -17.42 12.43 1.66
C LEU A 400 -17.65 12.36 3.19
N PHE A 401 -18.91 12.42 3.66
CA PHE A 401 -19.20 12.25 5.09
C PHE A 401 -18.82 10.85 5.58
N THR A 402 -19.15 9.81 4.82
CA THR A 402 -18.78 8.43 5.18
C THR A 402 -17.27 8.25 5.20
N LEU A 403 -16.57 8.75 4.19
CA LEU A 403 -15.10 8.68 4.13
C LEU A 403 -14.44 9.53 5.22
N SER A 404 -15.00 10.69 5.56
CA SER A 404 -14.51 11.50 6.69
C SER A 404 -14.62 10.75 8.01
N ALA A 405 -15.76 10.10 8.26
CA ALA A 405 -15.96 9.28 9.45
C ALA A 405 -14.94 8.12 9.48
N LEU A 406 -14.74 7.43 8.36
CA LEU A 406 -13.74 6.35 8.25
C LEU A 406 -12.31 6.86 8.42
N THR A 407 -11.98 8.04 7.92
CA THR A 407 -10.63 8.61 8.07
C THR A 407 -10.34 9.05 9.52
N LEU A 408 -11.36 9.55 10.24
CA LEU A 408 -11.21 10.04 11.60
C LEU A 408 -11.30 8.92 12.64
N PHE A 409 -12.17 7.94 12.44
CA PHE A 409 -12.50 6.90 13.42
C PHE A 409 -12.10 5.48 12.97
N GLY A 410 -11.66 5.32 11.72
CA GLY A 410 -11.15 4.06 11.19
C GLY A 410 -9.77 3.71 11.76
N GLY A 411 -9.40 2.45 11.62
CA GLY A 411 -8.06 1.99 12.01
C GLY A 411 -6.95 2.54 11.09
N ASP A 412 -5.73 2.56 11.61
CA ASP A 412 -4.57 3.08 10.87
C ASP A 412 -4.33 2.36 9.53
N SER A 413 -4.67 1.06 9.46
CA SER A 413 -4.50 0.24 8.25
C SER A 413 -5.29 0.73 7.02
N ILE A 414 -6.43 1.40 7.21
CA ILE A 414 -7.26 1.90 6.11
C ILE A 414 -7.20 3.42 5.96
N ARG A 415 -6.50 4.11 6.85
CA ARG A 415 -6.49 5.58 6.92
C ARG A 415 -5.93 6.22 5.65
N THR A 416 -4.81 5.71 5.14
CA THR A 416 -4.19 6.18 3.89
C THR A 416 -5.14 5.99 2.71
N PHE A 417 -5.79 4.82 2.62
CA PHE A 417 -6.78 4.51 1.61
C PHE A 417 -7.99 5.44 1.65
N THR A 418 -8.60 5.61 2.83
CA THR A 418 -9.78 6.48 2.98
C THR A 418 -9.47 7.94 2.74
N LEU A 419 -8.28 8.41 3.15
CA LEU A 419 -7.81 9.75 2.88
C LEU A 419 -7.60 9.99 1.38
N ALA A 420 -7.04 9.02 0.65
CA ALA A 420 -6.87 9.11 -0.80
C ALA A 420 -8.22 9.20 -1.52
N LEU A 421 -9.20 8.40 -1.11
CA LEU A 421 -10.57 8.49 -1.61
C LEU A 421 -11.20 9.84 -1.29
N LEU A 422 -11.05 10.34 -0.07
CA LEU A 422 -11.62 11.62 0.36
C LEU A 422 -11.10 12.77 -0.51
N VAL A 423 -9.78 12.89 -0.65
CA VAL A 423 -9.14 13.91 -1.49
C VAL A 423 -9.54 13.76 -2.95
N GLY A 424 -9.54 12.52 -3.46
CA GLY A 424 -9.83 12.24 -4.85
C GLY A 424 -11.28 12.51 -5.23
N ILE A 425 -12.24 12.09 -4.40
CA ILE A 425 -13.68 12.33 -4.66
C ILE A 425 -14.02 13.81 -4.52
N PHE A 426 -13.41 14.51 -3.56
CA PHE A 426 -13.56 15.97 -3.45
C PHE A 426 -13.05 16.68 -4.71
N SER A 427 -11.84 16.32 -5.18
CA SER A 427 -11.27 16.83 -6.44
C SER A 427 -12.13 16.47 -7.65
N GLY A 428 -12.57 15.21 -7.76
CA GLY A 428 -13.37 14.71 -8.87
C GLY A 428 -14.74 15.40 -9.00
N THR A 429 -15.36 15.68 -7.87
CA THR A 429 -16.63 16.44 -7.86
C THR A 429 -16.42 17.86 -8.39
N TYR A 430 -15.34 18.50 -7.94
CA TYR A 430 -14.99 19.83 -8.43
C TYR A 430 -14.65 19.81 -9.93
N SER A 431 -13.79 18.90 -10.36
CA SER A 431 -13.28 18.84 -11.73
C SER A 431 -14.37 18.49 -12.74
N SER A 432 -15.28 17.60 -12.42
CA SER A 432 -16.39 17.19 -13.27
C SER A 432 -17.34 18.34 -13.56
N ILE A 433 -17.66 19.14 -12.54
CA ILE A 433 -18.57 20.28 -12.68
C ILE A 433 -17.87 21.46 -13.34
N PHE A 434 -16.67 21.84 -12.84
CA PHE A 434 -16.06 23.10 -13.21
C PHE A 434 -14.96 22.97 -14.27
N ASN A 435 -14.12 21.92 -14.25
CA ASN A 435 -13.03 21.81 -15.20
C ASN A 435 -13.48 21.19 -16.53
N ALA A 436 -14.11 20.02 -16.51
CA ALA A 436 -14.50 19.30 -17.73
C ALA A 436 -15.44 20.14 -18.59
N SER A 437 -16.44 20.74 -17.98
CA SER A 437 -17.46 21.54 -18.67
C SER A 437 -16.90 22.87 -19.18
N MET A 438 -16.05 23.54 -18.39
CA MET A 438 -15.44 24.80 -18.83
C MET A 438 -14.41 24.60 -19.93
N LEU A 439 -13.63 23.52 -19.88
CA LEU A 439 -12.73 23.14 -20.97
C LEU A 439 -13.49 22.86 -22.28
N LEU A 440 -14.64 22.20 -22.18
CA LEU A 440 -15.49 21.94 -23.33
C LEU A 440 -15.99 23.25 -23.98
N VAL A 441 -16.41 24.25 -23.15
CA VAL A 441 -16.83 25.56 -23.65
C VAL A 441 -15.66 26.30 -24.31
N ILE A 442 -14.49 26.34 -23.66
CA ILE A 442 -13.29 27.00 -24.19
C ILE A 442 -12.89 26.38 -25.52
N TRP A 443 -13.02 25.05 -25.62
CA TRP A 443 -12.67 24.33 -26.84
C TRP A 443 -13.66 24.61 -27.97
N GLU A 444 -14.98 24.63 -27.71
CA GLU A 444 -15.98 24.93 -28.71
C GLU A 444 -15.88 26.36 -29.24
N ARG A 445 -15.55 27.33 -28.39
CA ARG A 445 -15.29 28.72 -28.78
C ARG A 445 -13.98 28.93 -29.55
N GLY A 446 -13.08 27.94 -29.56
CA GLY A 446 -11.77 28.05 -30.19
C GLY A 446 -10.82 29.04 -29.44
N GLU A 447 -11.04 29.25 -28.15
CA GLU A 447 -10.21 30.14 -27.30
C GLU A 447 -8.84 29.52 -26.97
N LEU A 448 -8.64 28.23 -27.19
CA LEU A 448 -7.36 27.49 -27.07
C LEU A 448 -6.33 27.89 -28.15
N GLY A 449 -6.18 29.12 -28.51
CA GLY A 449 -5.11 29.75 -29.29
C GLY A 449 -4.51 29.03 -30.51
N LEU A 450 -4.45 27.72 -30.50
CA LEU A 450 -3.90 26.85 -31.53
C LEU A 450 -4.69 26.93 -32.85
N TRP A 451 -5.98 27.26 -32.81
CA TRP A 451 -6.80 27.42 -34.01
C TRP A 451 -6.76 28.84 -34.57
N ARG A 452 -6.37 29.84 -33.82
CA ARG A 452 -6.15 31.20 -34.37
C ARG A 452 -4.95 31.23 -35.30
N LEU A 453 -3.92 30.46 -35.03
CA LEU A 453 -2.74 30.35 -35.92
C LEU A 453 -3.08 29.66 -37.26
N GLN A 454 -4.03 28.73 -37.28
CA GLN A 454 -4.50 28.10 -38.53
C GLN A 454 -5.51 28.98 -39.33
N ARG A 455 -6.36 29.77 -38.67
CA ARG A 455 -7.27 30.70 -39.35
C ARG A 455 -6.54 31.92 -39.91
N GLY A 456 -5.46 32.38 -39.27
CA GLY A 456 -4.60 33.44 -39.84
C GLY A 456 -3.91 33.04 -41.15
N ARG A 457 -3.66 31.75 -41.33
CA ARG A 457 -3.03 31.20 -42.58
C ARG A 457 -4.01 30.98 -43.72
N ARG A 458 -5.33 31.02 -43.49
CA ARG A 458 -6.38 30.87 -44.52
C ARG A 458 -7.04 32.17 -44.95
N ARG A 459 -6.63 33.32 -44.44
CA ARG A 459 -6.92 34.59 -45.07
C ARG A 459 -5.95 34.76 -46.26
N SER A 460 -6.35 34.19 -47.35
CA SER A 460 -5.79 34.39 -48.67
C SER A 460 -5.68 35.86 -49.02
N PRO A 461 -4.67 36.30 -49.77
CA PRO A 461 -4.53 37.67 -50.25
C PRO A 461 -5.62 38.13 -51.24
N ASP A 462 -6.56 37.27 -51.63
CA ASP A 462 -7.55 37.50 -52.67
C ASP A 462 -8.59 38.58 -52.36
N GLY A 463 -8.65 39.10 -51.14
CA GLY A 463 -9.59 40.18 -50.80
C GLY A 463 -9.19 41.57 -51.39
N ARG A 464 -7.96 41.73 -51.82
CA ARG A 464 -7.51 42.98 -52.47
C ARG A 464 -7.77 43.00 -53.99
N GLU A 465 -7.57 41.91 -54.65
CA GLU A 465 -7.76 41.84 -56.12
C GLU A 465 -9.24 41.96 -56.54
N VAL A 466 -10.17 41.47 -55.74
CA VAL A 466 -11.63 41.61 -56.04
C VAL A 466 -12.06 43.07 -55.88
N ARG A 467 -11.50 43.81 -54.95
CA ARG A 467 -11.85 45.22 -54.72
C ARG A 467 -11.25 46.16 -55.75
N GLU A 468 -10.10 45.82 -56.32
CA GLU A 468 -9.49 46.56 -57.45
C GLU A 468 -10.21 46.31 -58.78
N ARG A 469 -10.71 45.08 -59.01
CA ARG A 469 -11.52 44.75 -60.21
C ARG A 469 -12.89 45.41 -60.22
N ASP A 470 -13.53 45.58 -59.07
CA ASP A 470 -14.80 46.28 -58.96
C ASP A 470 -14.66 47.80 -59.13
N LEU A 471 -13.54 48.39 -58.68
CA LEU A 471 -13.23 49.83 -58.88
C LEU A 471 -12.78 50.13 -60.33
N ALA A 472 -12.29 49.15 -61.07
CA ALA A 472 -11.93 49.32 -62.46
C ALA A 472 -13.13 49.15 -63.43
N ARG A 473 -14.28 48.61 -62.97
CA ARG A 473 -15.52 48.49 -63.76
C ARG A 473 -16.48 49.68 -63.64
N THR A 474 -16.18 50.59 -62.70
CA THR A 474 -16.98 51.80 -62.47
C THR A 474 -16.33 53.08 -62.96
N ARG A 475 -15.30 52.98 -63.80
CA ARG A 475 -14.75 54.01 -64.68
C ARG A 475 -14.90 53.55 -66.12
#